data_bb035b0dee00699d5e16f4bb4c0011d2
#
_entry.id   bb035b0dee00699d5e16f4bb4c0011d2
#
_cell.length_a   1.000
_cell.length_b   1.000
_cell.length_c   1.000
_cell.angle_alpha   90.00
_cell.angle_beta   90.00
_cell.angle_gamma   90.00
#
_symmetry.space_group_name_H-M   'P 1'
#
loop_
_entity.id
_entity.type
_entity.pdbx_description
1 polymer ?
#
loop_
_entity_poly.entity_id
_entity_poly.type
_entity_poly.pdbx_seq_one_letter_code
_entity_poly.pdbx_strand_id
1 'polypeptide(L)'
;WWTKVALVDYRKKNPPVHKAFAFRTPEHAVEDGYIRDKEAFASALKAELSRHDIHEKEVVFTLSSSKVVTREVMIPFVKDNKIMGIIEAQIRDYFPMDVSNYTISYSKMDVEEEDGKKMLKLLLVAIPDNLLNNYVTFAELAGLKVETFDYIGNGTVQLLCDSFLENAVVVQLEEQATVISILENKKLVFQRVTPYGYGATITMVIDHPVLGIDDEEKALDFLLDHNVIYNRPTVPEMGNQEEMKRQQELANE
;
A
#
# COMPACT_ATOMS: atom_id res chain seq x y z
N TRP A 1 -9.69 2.92 -9.90
CA TRP A 1 -9.61 2.35 -8.56
C TRP A 1 -10.82 1.52 -8.18
N TRP A 2 -10.59 0.51 -7.33
CA TRP A 2 -11.65 -0.23 -6.67
C TRP A 2 -11.67 0.11 -5.20
N THR A 3 -12.81 0.59 -4.70
CA THR A 3 -13.06 0.72 -3.28
C THR A 3 -13.55 -0.62 -2.75
N LYS A 4 -12.84 -1.16 -1.76
CA LYS A 4 -13.17 -2.44 -1.10
C LYS A 4 -13.76 -2.14 0.26
N VAL A 5 -14.90 -2.73 0.56
CA VAL A 5 -15.63 -2.54 1.83
C VAL A 5 -15.88 -3.89 2.47
N ALA A 6 -15.63 -3.97 3.76
CA ALA A 6 -15.95 -5.15 4.56
C ALA A 6 -16.66 -4.73 5.86
N LEU A 7 -17.75 -5.40 6.17
CA LEU A 7 -18.42 -5.30 7.46
C LEU A 7 -17.87 -6.40 8.37
N VAL A 8 -17.17 -5.98 9.42
CA VAL A 8 -16.45 -6.89 10.32
C VAL A 8 -16.70 -6.53 11.79
N ASP A 9 -16.64 -7.52 12.67
CA ASP A 9 -16.61 -7.29 14.12
C ASP A 9 -15.14 -7.22 14.58
N TYR A 10 -14.49 -6.09 14.30
CA TYR A 10 -13.04 -5.89 14.45
C TYR A 10 -12.53 -5.98 15.91
N ARG A 11 -13.43 -5.94 16.91
CA ARG A 11 -13.07 -6.06 18.34
C ARG A 11 -12.76 -7.50 18.74
N LYS A 12 -13.06 -8.49 17.90
CA LYS A 12 -12.78 -9.91 18.14
C LYS A 12 -11.36 -10.26 17.69
N LYS A 13 -10.73 -11.20 18.37
CA LYS A 13 -9.40 -11.71 18.01
C LYS A 13 -9.35 -12.27 16.57
N ASN A 14 -10.44 -12.96 16.16
CA ASN A 14 -10.65 -13.43 14.79
C ASN A 14 -11.94 -12.76 14.30
N PRO A 15 -11.88 -11.58 13.67
CA PRO A 15 -13.05 -10.83 13.32
C PRO A 15 -13.82 -11.54 12.20
N PRO A 16 -15.11 -11.92 12.44
CA PRO A 16 -15.93 -12.46 11.39
C PRO A 16 -16.24 -11.38 10.35
N VAL A 17 -16.14 -11.74 9.08
CA VAL A 17 -16.58 -10.91 7.97
C VAL A 17 -18.04 -11.21 7.69
N HIS A 18 -18.93 -10.23 7.92
CA HIS A 18 -20.36 -10.38 7.70
C HIS A 18 -20.75 -10.09 6.25
N LYS A 19 -20.16 -9.05 5.67
CA LYS A 19 -20.35 -8.65 4.27
C LYS A 19 -19.01 -8.16 3.71
N ALA A 20 -18.77 -8.41 2.43
CA ALA A 20 -17.64 -7.83 1.70
C ALA A 20 -18.06 -7.58 0.25
N PHE A 21 -17.70 -6.42 -0.28
CA PHE A 21 -17.94 -6.06 -1.67
C PHE A 21 -16.91 -5.05 -2.15
N ALA A 22 -16.87 -4.84 -3.45
CA ALA A 22 -16.07 -3.79 -4.07
C ALA A 22 -16.90 -3.05 -5.10
N PHE A 23 -16.59 -1.77 -5.30
CA PHE A 23 -17.20 -0.95 -6.33
C PHE A 23 -16.15 -0.04 -6.98
N ARG A 24 -16.41 0.41 -8.20
CA ARG A 24 -15.53 1.36 -8.89
C ARG A 24 -15.54 2.69 -8.15
N THR A 25 -14.37 3.13 -7.71
CA THR A 25 -14.18 4.49 -7.19
C THR A 25 -14.48 5.48 -8.31
N PRO A 26 -15.19 6.59 -8.04
CA PRO A 26 -15.42 7.62 -9.06
C PRO A 26 -14.10 8.04 -9.71
N GLU A 27 -14.17 8.31 -11.00
CA GLU A 27 -13.00 8.66 -11.80
C GLU A 27 -12.30 9.90 -11.22
N HIS A 28 -10.99 9.86 -11.17
CA HIS A 28 -10.14 10.92 -10.59
C HIS A 28 -10.42 11.27 -9.11
N ALA A 29 -11.31 10.53 -8.42
CA ALA A 29 -11.63 10.83 -7.02
C ALA A 29 -10.51 10.48 -6.04
N VAL A 30 -9.54 9.65 -6.41
CA VAL A 30 -8.41 9.27 -5.54
C VAL A 30 -7.10 9.32 -6.33
N GLU A 31 -6.07 9.92 -5.75
CA GLU A 31 -4.73 10.01 -6.31
C GLU A 31 -3.69 9.80 -5.19
N ASP A 32 -2.78 8.83 -5.34
CA ASP A 32 -1.76 8.46 -4.35
C ASP A 32 -2.33 8.36 -2.91
N GLY A 33 -3.51 7.77 -2.77
CA GLY A 33 -4.19 7.61 -1.50
C GLY A 33 -4.98 8.84 -1.02
N TYR A 34 -4.82 10.02 -1.62
CA TYR A 34 -5.61 11.20 -1.28
C TYR A 34 -6.94 11.22 -2.01
N ILE A 35 -8.01 11.48 -1.28
CA ILE A 35 -9.35 11.67 -1.87
C ILE A 35 -9.41 13.12 -2.41
N ARG A 36 -9.49 13.25 -3.74
CA ARG A 36 -9.53 14.53 -4.46
C ARG A 36 -10.95 15.06 -4.60
N ASP A 37 -11.88 14.19 -5.00
CA ASP A 37 -13.30 14.51 -5.07
C ASP A 37 -14.07 13.77 -3.96
N LYS A 38 -14.15 14.43 -2.80
CA LYS A 38 -14.78 13.87 -1.61
C LYS A 38 -16.30 13.74 -1.75
N GLU A 39 -16.92 14.69 -2.43
CA GLU A 39 -18.38 14.77 -2.62
C GLU A 39 -18.87 13.63 -3.52
N ALA A 40 -18.26 13.44 -4.69
CA ALA A 40 -18.60 12.35 -5.59
C ALA A 40 -18.34 11.00 -4.93
N PHE A 41 -17.19 10.84 -4.26
CA PHE A 41 -16.86 9.58 -3.62
C PHE A 41 -17.73 9.28 -2.39
N ALA A 42 -18.07 10.28 -1.56
CA ALA A 42 -18.97 10.10 -0.43
C ALA A 42 -20.39 9.72 -0.90
N SER A 43 -20.85 10.31 -1.99
CA SER A 43 -22.14 9.97 -2.60
C SER A 43 -22.17 8.54 -3.10
N ALA A 44 -21.12 8.11 -3.82
CA ALA A 44 -20.99 6.74 -4.30
C ALA A 44 -20.91 5.74 -3.14
N LEU A 45 -20.10 6.02 -2.10
CA LEU A 45 -20.00 5.17 -0.93
C LEU A 45 -21.33 5.03 -0.19
N LYS A 46 -22.07 6.12 0.01
CA LYS A 46 -23.41 6.08 0.64
C LYS A 46 -24.39 5.21 -0.14
N ALA A 47 -24.39 5.34 -1.46
CA ALA A 47 -25.27 4.54 -2.33
C ALA A 47 -24.95 3.05 -2.20
N GLU A 48 -23.67 2.68 -2.21
CA GLU A 48 -23.24 1.28 -2.07
C GLU A 48 -23.48 0.72 -0.66
N LEU A 49 -23.25 1.50 0.41
CA LEU A 49 -23.59 1.08 1.77
C LEU A 49 -25.09 0.80 1.90
N SER A 50 -25.94 1.68 1.35
CA SER A 50 -27.40 1.50 1.34
C SER A 50 -27.82 0.29 0.51
N ARG A 51 -27.23 0.07 -0.66
CA ARG A 51 -27.50 -1.08 -1.54
C ARG A 51 -27.16 -2.42 -0.86
N HIS A 52 -26.13 -2.42 -0.03
CA HIS A 52 -25.70 -3.60 0.73
C HIS A 52 -26.30 -3.67 2.14
N ASP A 53 -27.26 -2.79 2.48
CA ASP A 53 -27.95 -2.77 3.77
C ASP A 53 -26.93 -2.72 4.94
N ILE A 54 -25.99 -1.74 4.86
CA ILE A 54 -25.00 -1.45 5.90
C ILE A 54 -25.37 -0.13 6.56
N HIS A 55 -25.62 -0.18 7.87
CA HIS A 55 -26.07 0.96 8.67
C HIS A 55 -25.06 1.41 9.71
N GLU A 56 -23.95 0.67 9.85
CA GLU A 56 -22.85 0.99 10.75
C GLU A 56 -22.24 2.33 10.37
N LYS A 57 -21.89 3.09 11.42
CA LYS A 57 -21.32 4.44 11.27
C LYS A 57 -19.83 4.49 11.59
N GLU A 58 -19.32 3.54 12.36
CA GLU A 58 -17.90 3.48 12.68
C GLU A 58 -17.13 2.87 11.49
N VAL A 59 -16.03 3.50 11.10
CA VAL A 59 -15.19 3.05 9.98
C VAL A 59 -13.72 3.00 10.38
N VAL A 60 -13.05 1.97 9.90
CA VAL A 60 -11.59 1.85 9.88
C VAL A 60 -11.14 2.02 8.43
N PHE A 61 -10.23 2.96 8.18
CA PHE A 61 -9.64 3.14 6.86
C PHE A 61 -8.28 2.46 6.80
N THR A 62 -8.07 1.63 5.80
CA THR A 62 -6.74 1.11 5.46
C THR A 62 -6.11 2.01 4.41
N LEU A 63 -5.03 2.67 4.79
CA LEU A 63 -4.34 3.66 3.97
C LEU A 63 -3.24 3.01 3.11
N SER A 64 -3.15 3.47 1.86
CA SER A 64 -2.05 3.15 0.95
C SER A 64 -1.64 4.43 0.22
N SER A 65 -0.42 4.90 0.44
CA SER A 65 0.12 6.11 -0.21
C SER A 65 1.63 6.03 -0.25
N SER A 66 2.23 6.58 -1.30
CA SER A 66 3.70 6.71 -1.41
C SER A 66 4.30 7.65 -0.36
N LYS A 67 3.46 8.44 0.33
CA LYS A 67 3.85 9.39 1.38
C LYS A 67 3.94 8.77 2.77
N VAL A 68 3.40 7.56 2.94
CA VAL A 68 3.58 6.81 4.20
C VAL A 68 5.00 6.24 4.23
N VAL A 69 5.73 6.53 5.30
CA VAL A 69 7.13 6.10 5.46
C VAL A 69 7.24 5.13 6.62
N THR A 70 7.87 4.00 6.38
CA THR A 70 8.18 3.02 7.42
C THR A 70 9.67 3.02 7.72
N ARG A 71 10.04 2.80 9.00
CA ARG A 71 11.42 2.68 9.45
C ARG A 71 11.54 1.63 10.54
N GLU A 72 12.47 0.70 10.35
CA GLU A 72 12.91 -0.20 11.41
C GLU A 72 13.93 0.53 12.28
N VAL A 73 13.73 0.48 13.60
CA VAL A 73 14.62 1.12 14.58
C VAL A 73 14.83 0.22 15.79
N MET A 74 15.97 0.39 16.43
CA MET A 74 16.31 -0.26 17.70
C MET A 74 16.32 0.78 18.82
N ILE A 75 15.63 0.48 19.91
CA ILE A 75 15.64 1.31 21.13
C ILE A 75 15.99 0.45 22.35
N PRO A 76 16.52 1.00 23.44
CA PRO A 76 16.69 0.25 24.67
C PRO A 76 15.36 -0.39 25.12
N PHE A 77 15.45 -1.60 25.67
CA PHE A 77 14.27 -2.28 26.20
C PHE A 77 13.67 -1.50 27.39
N VAL A 78 12.48 -0.97 27.22
CA VAL A 78 11.77 -0.15 28.19
C VAL A 78 10.31 -0.58 28.33
N LYS A 79 9.63 -0.04 29.35
CA LYS A 79 8.18 -0.21 29.51
C LYS A 79 7.43 0.50 28.37
N ASP A 80 6.29 -0.02 27.99
CA ASP A 80 5.48 0.45 26.85
C ASP A 80 5.16 1.95 26.91
N ASN A 81 4.85 2.45 28.09
CA ASN A 81 4.51 3.86 28.29
C ASN A 81 5.70 4.83 28.10
N LYS A 82 6.91 4.32 27.91
CA LYS A 82 8.12 5.15 27.65
C LYS A 82 8.56 5.10 26.18
N ILE A 83 8.03 4.16 25.40
CA ILE A 83 8.47 3.94 24.01
C ILE A 83 8.26 5.20 23.19
N MET A 84 7.05 5.77 23.21
CA MET A 84 6.75 6.96 22.41
C MET A 84 7.64 8.15 22.76
N GLY A 85 7.91 8.40 24.04
CA GLY A 85 8.80 9.48 24.46
C GLY A 85 10.25 9.31 23.98
N ILE A 86 10.74 8.06 23.84
CA ILE A 86 12.06 7.79 23.24
C ILE A 86 12.02 8.06 21.73
N ILE A 87 10.97 7.59 21.05
CA ILE A 87 10.79 7.82 19.61
C ILE A 87 10.78 9.32 19.31
N GLU A 88 9.98 10.10 20.06
CA GLU A 88 9.86 11.55 19.88
C GLU A 88 11.20 12.26 20.12
N ALA A 89 11.95 11.85 21.13
CA ALA A 89 13.26 12.44 21.45
C ALA A 89 14.32 12.19 20.36
N GLN A 90 14.21 11.10 19.62
CA GLN A 90 15.15 10.67 18.57
C GLN A 90 14.57 10.72 17.17
N ILE A 91 13.43 11.36 16.99
CA ILE A 91 12.66 11.34 15.73
C ILE A 91 13.48 11.79 14.52
N ARG A 92 14.39 12.78 14.72
CA ARG A 92 15.25 13.32 13.66
C ARG A 92 16.34 12.34 13.22
N ASP A 93 16.72 11.41 14.08
CA ASP A 93 17.69 10.37 13.76
C ASP A 93 17.04 9.25 12.94
N TYR A 94 15.76 9.02 13.17
CA TYR A 94 14.99 7.98 12.47
C TYR A 94 14.48 8.43 11.10
N PHE A 95 14.10 9.70 10.96
CA PHE A 95 13.56 10.25 9.72
C PHE A 95 14.42 11.40 9.22
N PRO A 96 15.07 11.28 8.03
CA PRO A 96 15.93 12.32 7.48
C PRO A 96 15.15 13.52 6.90
N MET A 97 13.81 13.45 6.95
CA MET A 97 12.89 14.49 6.50
C MET A 97 12.23 15.18 7.70
N ASP A 98 11.66 16.34 7.48
CA ASP A 98 10.83 17.01 8.47
C ASP A 98 9.51 16.24 8.67
N VAL A 99 9.30 15.72 9.87
CA VAL A 99 8.09 14.98 10.28
C VAL A 99 7.17 15.77 11.20
N SER A 100 7.33 17.10 11.28
CA SER A 100 6.50 17.97 12.13
C SER A 100 5.00 17.92 11.81
N ASN A 101 4.66 17.55 10.57
CA ASN A 101 3.30 17.39 10.08
C ASN A 101 2.96 15.91 9.80
N TYR A 102 3.53 14.99 10.59
CA TYR A 102 3.28 13.57 10.50
C TYR A 102 2.84 12.99 11.84
N THR A 103 1.83 12.18 11.80
CA THR A 103 1.47 11.30 12.92
C THR A 103 2.37 10.07 12.89
N ILE A 104 3.07 9.82 14.00
CA ILE A 104 3.96 8.66 14.14
C ILE A 104 3.26 7.59 14.98
N SER A 105 3.29 6.37 14.48
CA SER A 105 2.88 5.17 15.20
C SER A 105 4.00 4.13 15.18
N TYR A 106 3.91 3.11 16.03
CA TYR A 106 4.89 2.03 16.02
C TYR A 106 4.27 0.66 16.25
N SER A 107 4.94 -0.34 15.75
CA SER A 107 4.66 -1.76 16.01
C SER A 107 5.89 -2.40 16.64
N LYS A 108 5.71 -3.21 17.69
CA LYS A 108 6.79 -3.97 18.28
C LYS A 108 7.07 -5.20 17.42
N MET A 109 8.30 -5.35 17.01
CA MET A 109 8.73 -6.47 16.18
C MET A 109 9.36 -7.58 17.00
N ASP A 110 10.45 -7.27 17.73
CA ASP A 110 11.20 -8.25 18.48
C ASP A 110 11.94 -7.64 19.67
N VAL A 111 12.51 -8.52 20.48
CA VAL A 111 13.49 -8.16 21.52
C VAL A 111 14.79 -8.88 21.16
N GLU A 112 15.82 -8.11 20.86
CA GLU A 112 17.14 -8.59 20.49
C GLU A 112 18.15 -8.28 21.60
N GLU A 113 19.28 -8.96 21.61
CA GLU A 113 20.39 -8.67 22.51
C GLU A 113 21.56 -8.13 21.70
N GLU A 114 21.95 -6.89 21.98
CA GLU A 114 23.07 -6.22 21.35
C GLU A 114 24.06 -5.75 22.44
N ASP A 115 25.32 -6.16 22.35
CA ASP A 115 26.37 -5.86 23.32
C ASP A 115 25.98 -6.19 24.78
N GLY A 116 25.26 -7.29 25.02
CA GLY A 116 24.79 -7.72 26.34
C GLY A 116 23.65 -6.89 26.91
N LYS A 117 23.02 -6.04 26.09
CA LYS A 117 21.85 -5.24 26.45
C LYS A 117 20.62 -5.66 25.66
N LYS A 118 19.49 -5.73 26.34
CA LYS A 118 18.22 -5.98 25.67
C LYS A 118 17.79 -4.73 24.92
N MET A 119 17.52 -4.89 23.64
CA MET A 119 17.02 -3.88 22.73
C MET A 119 15.63 -4.27 22.25
N LEU A 120 14.78 -3.29 21.99
CA LEU A 120 13.46 -3.47 21.42
C LEU A 120 13.49 -3.03 19.96
N LYS A 121 13.22 -3.95 19.06
CA LYS A 121 13.09 -3.71 17.63
C LYS A 121 11.67 -3.22 17.33
N LEU A 122 11.56 -2.05 16.70
CA LEU A 122 10.29 -1.42 16.36
C LEU A 122 10.22 -1.15 14.84
N LEU A 123 9.02 -1.26 14.29
CA LEU A 123 8.67 -0.67 13.01
C LEU A 123 7.92 0.63 13.27
N LEU A 124 8.51 1.76 12.91
CA LEU A 124 7.84 3.06 12.93
C LEU A 124 7.08 3.27 11.64
N VAL A 125 5.92 3.89 11.74
CA VAL A 125 5.09 4.30 10.59
C VAL A 125 4.80 5.78 10.74
N ALA A 126 5.22 6.57 9.77
CA ALA A 126 4.95 8.01 9.68
C ALA A 126 3.91 8.27 8.60
N ILE A 127 2.79 8.86 8.97
CA ILE A 127 1.67 9.16 8.08
C ILE A 127 1.45 10.68 8.06
N PRO A 128 1.39 11.35 6.88
CA PRO A 128 1.13 12.78 6.80
C PRO A 128 -0.21 13.15 7.44
N ASP A 129 -0.24 14.17 8.31
CA ASP A 129 -1.46 14.63 8.98
C ASP A 129 -2.52 15.10 7.99
N ASN A 130 -2.11 15.69 6.87
CA ASN A 130 -3.03 16.11 5.82
C ASN A 130 -3.70 14.92 5.12
N LEU A 131 -3.05 13.74 5.06
CA LEU A 131 -3.66 12.52 4.57
C LEU A 131 -4.73 12.01 5.54
N LEU A 132 -4.43 11.97 6.85
CA LEU A 132 -5.41 11.59 7.87
C LEU A 132 -6.62 12.52 7.87
N ASN A 133 -6.38 13.84 7.89
CA ASN A 133 -7.44 14.85 7.86
C ASN A 133 -8.29 14.78 6.57
N ASN A 134 -7.69 14.39 5.45
CA ASN A 134 -8.40 14.18 4.19
C ASN A 134 -9.49 13.10 4.33
N TYR A 135 -9.17 11.98 4.98
CA TYR A 135 -10.11 10.90 5.26
C TYR A 135 -11.12 11.23 6.36
N VAL A 136 -10.73 12.00 7.38
CA VAL A 136 -11.68 12.46 8.41
C VAL A 136 -12.78 13.31 7.76
N THR A 137 -12.39 14.31 6.95
CA THR A 137 -13.36 15.15 6.22
C THR A 137 -14.26 14.32 5.27
N PHE A 138 -13.67 13.34 4.58
CA PHE A 138 -14.43 12.44 3.73
C PHE A 138 -15.44 11.60 4.51
N ALA A 139 -15.04 11.05 5.67
CA ALA A 139 -15.92 10.28 6.53
C ALA A 139 -17.13 11.10 7.01
N GLU A 140 -16.90 12.36 7.41
CA GLU A 140 -17.95 13.29 7.81
C GLU A 140 -18.94 13.51 6.66
N LEU A 141 -18.47 13.77 5.45
CA LEU A 141 -19.31 13.89 4.25
C LEU A 141 -20.07 12.60 3.95
N ALA A 142 -19.47 11.44 4.17
CA ALA A 142 -20.14 10.15 4.02
C ALA A 142 -21.11 9.81 5.16
N GLY A 143 -21.15 10.62 6.24
CA GLY A 143 -21.96 10.37 7.43
C GLY A 143 -21.42 9.23 8.29
N LEU A 144 -20.10 9.02 8.24
CA LEU A 144 -19.34 8.02 8.99
C LEU A 144 -18.48 8.69 10.06
N LYS A 145 -18.09 7.91 11.06
CA LYS A 145 -17.18 8.31 12.13
C LYS A 145 -15.93 7.44 12.06
N VAL A 146 -14.77 8.07 11.93
CA VAL A 146 -13.49 7.36 11.93
C VAL A 146 -13.21 6.83 13.34
N GLU A 147 -13.05 5.52 13.44
CA GLU A 147 -12.63 4.86 14.68
C GLU A 147 -11.10 4.79 14.74
N THR A 148 -10.47 4.38 13.65
CA THR A 148 -9.01 4.32 13.55
C THR A 148 -8.56 4.29 12.09
N PHE A 149 -7.27 4.47 11.90
CA PHE A 149 -6.59 4.25 10.64
C PHE A 149 -5.66 3.05 10.75
N ASP A 150 -5.61 2.27 9.71
CA ASP A 150 -4.62 1.23 9.52
C ASP A 150 -3.86 1.50 8.21
N TYR A 151 -2.78 0.80 7.99
CA TYR A 151 -2.05 0.90 6.73
C TYR A 151 -1.92 -0.50 6.09
N ILE A 152 -1.76 -0.51 4.77
CA ILE A 152 -1.86 -1.75 3.98
C ILE A 152 -0.84 -2.83 4.40
N GLY A 153 0.29 -2.43 4.98
CA GLY A 153 1.30 -3.35 5.50
C GLY A 153 0.80 -4.27 6.60
N ASN A 154 -0.02 -3.75 7.52
CA ASN A 154 -0.63 -4.57 8.57
C ASN A 154 -1.54 -5.64 7.97
N GLY A 155 -2.38 -5.28 6.99
CA GLY A 155 -3.24 -6.23 6.28
C GLY A 155 -2.43 -7.34 5.59
N THR A 156 -1.32 -6.98 4.95
CA THR A 156 -0.42 -7.95 4.31
C THR A 156 0.16 -8.94 5.33
N VAL A 157 0.64 -8.44 6.48
CA VAL A 157 1.16 -9.30 7.56
C VAL A 157 0.09 -10.23 8.08
N GLN A 158 -1.11 -9.72 8.39
CA GLN A 158 -2.21 -10.52 8.91
C GLN A 158 -2.65 -11.60 7.93
N LEU A 159 -2.67 -11.30 6.64
CA LEU A 159 -3.01 -12.28 5.61
C LEU A 159 -1.98 -13.43 5.54
N LEU A 160 -0.70 -13.13 5.79
CA LEU A 160 0.40 -14.07 5.62
C LEU A 160 0.88 -14.70 6.94
N CYS A 161 0.44 -14.21 8.10
CA CYS A 161 0.92 -14.68 9.40
C CYS A 161 0.67 -16.18 9.63
N ASP A 162 -0.42 -16.71 9.10
CA ASP A 162 -0.77 -18.13 9.17
C ASP A 162 -0.18 -18.96 8.01
N SER A 163 0.51 -18.31 7.05
CA SER A 163 1.22 -19.02 5.99
C SER A 163 2.49 -19.69 6.54
N PHE A 164 3.00 -20.67 5.80
CA PHE A 164 4.29 -21.31 6.09
C PHE A 164 5.51 -20.48 5.67
N LEU A 165 5.30 -19.30 5.09
CA LEU A 165 6.37 -18.40 4.68
C LEU A 165 6.87 -17.61 5.90
N GLU A 166 8.11 -17.86 6.31
CA GLU A 166 8.77 -17.09 7.36
C GLU A 166 9.36 -15.80 6.82
N ASN A 167 10.00 -15.88 5.65
CA ASN A 167 10.61 -14.76 4.95
C ASN A 167 10.01 -14.65 3.56
N ALA A 168 9.55 -13.46 3.18
CA ALA A 168 8.90 -13.25 1.90
C ALA A 168 9.08 -11.81 1.39
N VAL A 169 9.15 -11.68 0.07
CA VAL A 169 8.89 -10.42 -0.62
C VAL A 169 7.50 -10.53 -1.24
N VAL A 170 6.62 -9.63 -0.84
CA VAL A 170 5.24 -9.57 -1.33
C VAL A 170 5.11 -8.36 -2.23
N VAL A 171 4.71 -8.61 -3.46
CA VAL A 171 4.42 -7.56 -4.44
C VAL A 171 2.93 -7.56 -4.72
N GLN A 172 2.25 -6.49 -4.32
CA GLN A 172 0.83 -6.27 -4.61
C GLN A 172 0.74 -5.28 -5.77
N LEU A 173 0.36 -5.80 -6.93
CA LEU A 173 0.19 -5.00 -8.13
C LEU A 173 -1.28 -4.57 -8.22
N GLU A 174 -1.53 -3.31 -7.91
CA GLU A 174 -2.85 -2.69 -8.00
C GLU A 174 -2.96 -1.86 -9.30
N GLU A 175 -4.13 -1.37 -9.60
CA GLU A 175 -4.37 -0.60 -10.83
C GLU A 175 -3.48 0.65 -10.95
N GLN A 176 -3.34 1.44 -9.88
CA GLN A 176 -2.58 2.69 -9.88
C GLN A 176 -1.36 2.69 -8.95
N ALA A 177 -1.11 1.62 -8.25
CA ALA A 177 -0.01 1.53 -7.31
C ALA A 177 0.58 0.12 -7.26
N THR A 178 1.86 0.04 -6.91
CA THR A 178 2.50 -1.21 -6.54
C THR A 178 2.99 -1.09 -5.09
N VAL A 179 2.60 -2.05 -4.27
CA VAL A 179 3.06 -2.15 -2.89
C VAL A 179 4.06 -3.28 -2.78
N ILE A 180 5.26 -2.96 -2.33
CA ILE A 180 6.32 -3.94 -2.06
C ILE A 180 6.48 -4.04 -0.55
N SER A 181 6.33 -5.24 -0.01
CA SER A 181 6.49 -5.54 1.41
C SER A 181 7.54 -6.63 1.59
N ILE A 182 8.44 -6.46 2.55
CA ILE A 182 9.42 -7.47 2.94
C ILE A 182 9.05 -7.95 4.34
N LEU A 183 8.89 -9.27 4.46
CA LEU A 183 8.64 -9.93 5.73
C LEU A 183 9.87 -10.75 6.13
N GLU A 184 10.27 -10.63 7.39
CA GLU A 184 11.26 -11.48 8.05
C GLU A 184 10.65 -12.05 9.32
N ASN A 185 10.76 -13.35 9.52
CA ASN A 185 10.16 -14.06 10.65
C ASN A 185 8.66 -13.72 10.83
N LYS A 186 7.93 -13.67 9.71
CA LYS A 186 6.49 -13.30 9.65
C LYS A 186 6.17 -11.88 10.11
N LYS A 187 7.15 -10.99 10.16
CA LYS A 187 7.00 -9.59 10.56
C LYS A 187 7.37 -8.67 9.40
N LEU A 188 6.65 -7.57 9.27
CA LEU A 188 6.95 -6.57 8.26
C LEU A 188 8.17 -5.77 8.68
N VAL A 189 9.24 -5.85 7.88
CA VAL A 189 10.49 -5.09 8.11
C VAL A 189 10.62 -3.89 7.18
N PHE A 190 9.96 -3.96 6.03
CA PHE A 190 9.99 -2.89 5.05
C PHE A 190 8.71 -2.87 4.23
N GLN A 191 8.22 -1.67 3.92
CA GLN A 191 7.17 -1.47 2.93
C GLN A 191 7.42 -0.20 2.13
N ARG A 192 7.10 -0.29 0.85
CA ARG A 192 7.09 0.87 -0.05
C ARG A 192 5.90 0.80 -0.99
N VAL A 193 5.23 1.93 -1.13
CA VAL A 193 4.20 2.16 -2.15
C VAL A 193 4.82 2.99 -3.27
N THR A 194 4.65 2.53 -4.50
CA THR A 194 5.02 3.26 -5.71
C THR A 194 3.73 3.63 -6.44
N PRO A 195 3.51 4.90 -6.83
CA PRO A 195 2.30 5.33 -7.55
C PRO A 195 2.39 4.93 -9.03
N TYR A 196 2.60 3.65 -9.29
CA TYR A 196 2.64 3.00 -10.60
C TYR A 196 2.05 1.61 -10.48
N GLY A 197 1.03 1.32 -11.25
CA GLY A 197 0.33 0.05 -11.24
C GLY A 197 0.04 -0.47 -12.65
N TYR A 198 -0.71 -1.57 -12.74
CA TYR A 198 -1.01 -2.20 -14.03
C TYR A 198 -1.88 -1.33 -14.95
N GLY A 199 -2.62 -0.35 -14.42
CA GLY A 199 -3.41 0.59 -15.22
C GLY A 199 -2.57 1.40 -16.20
N ALA A 200 -1.32 1.72 -15.85
CA ALA A 200 -0.40 2.36 -16.79
C ALA A 200 -0.12 1.49 -18.02
N THR A 201 -0.01 0.18 -17.83
CA THR A 201 0.17 -0.78 -18.94
C THR A 201 -1.09 -0.87 -19.80
N ILE A 202 -2.28 -0.86 -19.18
CA ILE A 202 -3.57 -0.80 -19.88
C ILE A 202 -3.65 0.45 -20.76
N THR A 203 -3.32 1.62 -20.19
CA THR A 203 -3.29 2.88 -20.93
C THR A 203 -2.32 2.82 -22.13
N MET A 204 -1.13 2.25 -21.95
CA MET A 204 -0.18 2.07 -23.05
C MET A 204 -0.74 1.19 -24.19
N VAL A 205 -1.53 0.18 -23.86
CA VAL A 205 -2.20 -0.68 -24.88
C VAL A 205 -3.28 0.11 -25.62
N ILE A 206 -4.10 0.88 -24.90
CA ILE A 206 -5.17 1.70 -25.48
C ILE A 206 -4.59 2.79 -26.38
N ASP A 207 -3.55 3.47 -25.93
CA ASP A 207 -2.92 4.55 -26.66
C ASP A 207 -2.04 4.07 -27.82
N HIS A 208 -1.86 2.75 -27.96
CA HIS A 208 -0.99 2.20 -28.99
C HIS A 208 -1.62 2.32 -30.40
N PRO A 209 -1.01 3.06 -31.34
CA PRO A 209 -1.67 3.46 -32.60
C PRO A 209 -2.00 2.28 -33.54
N VAL A 210 -1.39 1.13 -33.34
CA VAL A 210 -1.54 -0.05 -34.23
C VAL A 210 -2.53 -1.08 -33.67
N LEU A 211 -2.74 -1.12 -32.35
CA LEU A 211 -3.57 -2.16 -31.73
C LEU A 211 -5.08 -1.93 -31.92
N GLY A 212 -5.51 -0.67 -32.07
CA GLY A 212 -6.93 -0.33 -32.26
C GLY A 212 -7.83 -0.76 -31.10
N ILE A 213 -7.27 -0.87 -29.90
CA ILE A 213 -7.99 -1.21 -28.68
C ILE A 213 -8.41 0.10 -28.01
N ASP A 214 -9.70 0.24 -27.70
CA ASP A 214 -10.32 1.50 -27.28
C ASP A 214 -10.95 1.44 -25.88
N ASP A 215 -10.91 0.28 -25.22
CA ASP A 215 -11.44 0.14 -23.85
C ASP A 215 -10.54 -0.73 -22.95
N GLU A 216 -10.72 -0.54 -21.62
CA GLU A 216 -9.91 -1.20 -20.60
C GLU A 216 -10.09 -2.71 -20.56
N GLU A 217 -11.30 -3.23 -20.79
CA GLU A 217 -11.58 -4.67 -20.71
C GLU A 217 -10.87 -5.41 -21.84
N LYS A 218 -10.96 -4.87 -23.07
CA LYS A 218 -10.24 -5.40 -24.23
C LYS A 218 -8.73 -5.29 -24.08
N ALA A 219 -8.25 -4.19 -23.47
CA ALA A 219 -6.82 -4.02 -23.22
C ALA A 219 -6.31 -5.03 -22.18
N LEU A 220 -7.10 -5.29 -21.14
CA LEU A 220 -6.76 -6.32 -20.15
C LEU A 220 -6.76 -7.73 -20.77
N ASP A 221 -7.79 -8.07 -21.57
CA ASP A 221 -7.86 -9.34 -22.28
C ASP A 221 -6.67 -9.51 -23.21
N PHE A 222 -6.30 -8.46 -23.94
CA PHE A 222 -5.09 -8.46 -24.77
C PHE A 222 -3.83 -8.79 -23.98
N LEU A 223 -3.66 -8.15 -22.80
CA LEU A 223 -2.49 -8.39 -21.93
C LEU A 223 -2.47 -9.80 -21.34
N LEU A 224 -3.64 -10.38 -21.07
CA LEU A 224 -3.74 -11.75 -20.56
C LEU A 224 -3.46 -12.80 -21.64
N ASP A 225 -3.88 -12.54 -22.87
CA ASP A 225 -3.75 -13.47 -23.98
C ASP A 225 -2.38 -13.39 -24.69
N HIS A 226 -1.67 -12.27 -24.53
CA HIS A 226 -0.41 -12.04 -25.22
C HIS A 226 0.75 -11.94 -24.24
N ASN A 227 1.82 -12.69 -24.51
CA ASN A 227 3.07 -12.54 -23.77
C ASN A 227 3.80 -11.28 -24.25
N VAL A 228 3.55 -10.16 -23.59
CA VAL A 228 4.19 -8.86 -23.88
C VAL A 228 5.60 -8.72 -23.28
N ILE A 229 6.07 -9.72 -22.54
CA ILE A 229 7.45 -9.78 -22.08
C ILE A 229 8.30 -10.29 -23.26
N TYR A 230 8.66 -9.37 -24.14
CA TYR A 230 9.65 -9.68 -25.18
C TYR A 230 10.95 -10.15 -24.52
N ASN A 231 11.57 -11.15 -25.16
CA ASN A 231 12.84 -11.76 -24.78
C ASN A 231 13.71 -10.74 -24.05
N ARG A 232 13.94 -10.94 -22.76
CA ARG A 232 15.06 -10.26 -22.12
C ARG A 232 16.25 -10.50 -23.02
N PRO A 233 16.94 -9.48 -23.53
CA PRO A 233 18.22 -9.72 -24.16
C PRO A 233 19.00 -10.54 -23.14
N THR A 234 19.34 -11.77 -23.50
CA THR A 234 20.28 -12.57 -22.70
C THR A 234 21.45 -11.66 -22.47
N VAL A 235 21.73 -11.34 -21.19
CA VAL A 235 22.91 -10.52 -20.84
C VAL A 235 24.06 -11.21 -21.55
N PRO A 236 24.70 -10.59 -22.57
CA PRO A 236 25.79 -11.24 -23.27
C PRO A 236 26.86 -11.53 -22.22
N GLU A 237 27.33 -12.76 -22.20
CA GLU A 237 28.56 -13.07 -21.45
C GLU A 237 29.60 -12.02 -21.86
N MET A 238 30.22 -11.36 -20.84
CA MET A 238 31.15 -10.26 -21.04
C MET A 238 32.17 -10.62 -22.13
N GLY A 239 32.04 -10.08 -23.32
CA GLY A 239 32.96 -10.35 -24.44
C GLY A 239 32.62 -9.72 -25.78
N ASN A 240 31.39 -9.29 -26.06
CA ASN A 240 31.05 -8.84 -27.41
C ASN A 240 30.32 -7.49 -27.44
N GLN A 241 31.09 -6.39 -27.42
CA GLN A 241 30.56 -5.03 -27.49
C GLN A 241 29.80 -4.70 -28.80
N GLU A 242 30.07 -5.42 -29.88
CA GLU A 242 29.38 -5.24 -31.15
C GLU A 242 27.96 -5.84 -31.13
N GLU A 243 27.78 -6.94 -30.45
CA GLU A 243 26.47 -7.60 -30.31
C GLU A 243 25.52 -6.82 -29.37
N MET A 244 26.05 -6.18 -28.34
CA MET A 244 25.32 -5.25 -27.48
C MET A 244 24.82 -4.02 -28.23
N LYS A 245 25.62 -3.43 -29.11
CA LYS A 245 25.22 -2.30 -29.95
C LYS A 245 24.10 -2.69 -30.93
N ARG A 246 24.20 -3.84 -31.56
CA ARG A 246 23.21 -4.34 -32.50
C ARG A 246 21.86 -4.67 -31.87
N GLN A 247 21.87 -5.18 -30.63
CA GLN A 247 20.65 -5.43 -29.84
C GLN A 247 20.02 -4.13 -29.32
N GLN A 248 20.82 -3.12 -29.02
CA GLN A 248 20.34 -1.80 -28.60
C GLN A 248 19.74 -1.00 -29.77
N GLU A 249 20.24 -1.21 -30.99
CA GLU A 249 19.68 -0.63 -32.23
C GLU A 249 18.34 -1.28 -32.58
N LEU A 250 18.22 -2.61 -32.43
CA LEU A 250 16.97 -3.36 -32.67
C LEU A 250 15.88 -3.13 -31.59
N ALA A 251 16.24 -2.69 -30.41
CA ALA A 251 15.28 -2.36 -29.34
C ALA A 251 14.76 -0.92 -29.44
N ASN A 252 15.35 -0.09 -30.31
CA ASN A 252 14.96 1.30 -30.55
C ASN A 252 14.21 1.49 -31.90
N GLU A 253 14.00 0.42 -32.66
CA GLU A 253 13.09 0.36 -33.81
C GLU A 253 11.73 -0.25 -33.41
#